data_b37809a521107d8fec3f1e59d00bd5a1
#
_entry.id   b37809a521107d8fec3f1e59d00bd5a1
#
_cell.length_a   1.000
_cell.length_b   1.000
_cell.length_c   1.000
_cell.angle_alpha   90.00
_cell.angle_beta   90.00
_cell.angle_gamma   90.00
#
_symmetry.space_group_name_H-M   'P 1'
#
loop_
_entity.id
_entity.type
_entity.pdbx_description
1 polymer ?
#
loop_
_entity_poly.entity_id
_entity_poly.type
_entity_poly.pdbx_seq_one_letter_code
_entity_poly.pdbx_strand_id
1 'polypeptide(L)'
;RGSRRSPKMHIVSSMGEFLLKRRAVGHDEHSRVLFAHTIQATLAEHRFPVAGLVSTTEGSTLVQHDGRIYELFRFITGKRFDKSNPAASEAGRVLAHFHSILLSSKEEPVVGSGTFHHSQQIPEVLGSIYQVLTSNEDVSALEGMNDTIEYIRANYETSANKIQNLEWDSLGPQLVHGDWHPGNMLYADSEIIAVIDFDSLRFLPRITDVANGALQFSMRMGTAENVDSWGEGFRGHTIQSFVQAYDQFSQVPLFASERAMIPDLMVEALIVESVIPIWKTGSFGRVAGSTFLRLVEKKLKWLEPRMQRVIDVIQPPLSGEDSFA
;
A
#
# COMPACT_ATOMS: atom_id res chain seq x y z
N ARG A 1 17.92 3.30 6.10
CA ARG A 1 17.87 2.02 6.84
C ARG A 1 16.70 1.23 6.29
N GLY A 2 16.97 0.14 5.55
CA GLY A 2 15.95 -0.81 5.11
C GLY A 2 15.46 -1.70 6.25
N SER A 3 14.46 -2.56 5.97
CA SER A 3 14.05 -3.59 6.91
C SER A 3 15.20 -4.60 7.13
N ARG A 4 15.18 -5.33 8.25
CA ARG A 4 16.17 -6.41 8.49
C ARG A 4 16.11 -7.51 7.40
N ARG A 5 14.94 -7.69 6.77
CA ARG A 5 14.73 -8.69 5.71
C ARG A 5 15.25 -8.21 4.35
N SER A 6 15.20 -6.90 4.08
CA SER A 6 15.69 -6.25 2.86
C SER A 6 16.64 -5.10 3.24
N PRO A 7 17.89 -5.41 3.64
CA PRO A 7 18.86 -4.40 4.04
C PRO A 7 19.23 -3.52 2.84
N LYS A 8 19.35 -2.22 3.12
CA LYS A 8 19.72 -1.19 2.15
C LYS A 8 20.96 -0.46 2.64
N MET A 9 21.92 -0.25 1.76
CA MET A 9 23.18 0.44 2.04
C MET A 9 23.33 1.66 1.12
N HIS A 10 23.60 2.82 1.68
CA HIS A 10 23.97 4.01 0.94
C HIS A 10 25.47 3.95 0.65
N ILE A 11 25.85 4.11 -0.60
CA ILE A 11 27.22 4.07 -1.10
C ILE A 11 27.54 5.42 -1.70
N VAL A 12 28.66 6.02 -1.25
CA VAL A 12 29.19 7.26 -1.80
C VAL A 12 30.53 6.94 -2.49
N SER A 13 30.67 7.33 -3.73
CA SER A 13 31.87 7.07 -4.52
C SER A 13 32.22 8.27 -5.42
N SER A 14 33.37 8.22 -6.11
CA SER A 14 33.73 9.21 -7.13
C SER A 14 32.77 9.26 -8.34
N MET A 15 31.95 8.21 -8.53
CA MET A 15 30.95 8.11 -9.60
C MET A 15 29.55 8.60 -9.19
N GLY A 16 29.39 9.04 -7.94
CA GLY A 16 28.12 9.51 -7.39
C GLY A 16 27.65 8.71 -6.18
N GLU A 17 26.37 8.91 -5.85
CA GLU A 17 25.71 8.26 -4.71
C GLU A 17 24.75 7.18 -5.20
N PHE A 18 24.76 6.04 -4.50
CA PHE A 18 24.01 4.86 -4.88
C PHE A 18 23.33 4.21 -3.67
N LEU A 19 22.25 3.48 -3.92
CA LEU A 19 21.59 2.64 -2.94
C LEU A 19 21.73 1.17 -3.36
N LEU A 20 22.49 0.39 -2.61
CA LEU A 20 22.53 -1.07 -2.75
C LEU A 20 21.40 -1.68 -1.93
N LYS A 21 20.53 -2.44 -2.59
CA LYS A 21 19.41 -3.18 -1.97
C LYS A 21 19.68 -4.68 -2.11
N ARG A 22 19.57 -5.42 -1.01
CA ARG A 22 19.46 -6.89 -1.04
C ARG A 22 18.00 -7.27 -1.01
N ARG A 23 17.54 -8.10 -1.94
CA ARG A 23 16.17 -8.60 -1.95
C ARG A 23 15.86 -9.46 -0.72
N ALA A 24 14.63 -9.35 -0.23
CA ALA A 24 14.14 -10.23 0.82
C ALA A 24 13.88 -11.64 0.28
N VAL A 25 14.04 -12.65 1.12
CA VAL A 25 13.65 -14.04 0.81
C VAL A 25 12.17 -14.08 0.44
N GLY A 26 11.84 -14.79 -0.64
CA GLY A 26 10.49 -14.87 -1.21
C GLY A 26 10.13 -13.72 -2.15
N HIS A 27 11.00 -12.70 -2.28
CA HIS A 27 10.94 -11.65 -3.29
C HIS A 27 12.20 -11.64 -4.17
N ASP A 28 13.05 -12.66 -4.05
CA ASP A 28 14.34 -12.82 -4.70
C ASP A 28 14.30 -13.92 -5.80
N GLU A 29 13.14 -14.20 -6.34
CA GLU A 29 13.02 -15.00 -7.57
C GLU A 29 13.50 -14.18 -8.78
N HIS A 30 14.42 -14.74 -9.57
CA HIS A 30 15.11 -14.03 -10.66
C HIS A 30 14.14 -13.43 -11.68
N SER A 31 13.18 -14.22 -12.15
CA SER A 31 12.15 -13.81 -13.10
C SER A 31 11.30 -12.63 -12.58
N ARG A 32 10.92 -12.70 -11.31
CA ARG A 32 10.16 -11.65 -10.65
C ARG A 32 10.94 -10.33 -10.52
N VAL A 33 12.23 -10.43 -10.22
CA VAL A 33 13.10 -9.25 -10.14
C VAL A 33 13.27 -8.60 -11.50
N LEU A 34 13.55 -9.39 -12.55
CA LEU A 34 13.66 -8.89 -13.91
C LEU A 34 12.36 -8.28 -14.41
N PHE A 35 11.21 -8.89 -14.11
CA PHE A 35 9.91 -8.30 -14.42
C PHE A 35 9.76 -6.90 -13.79
N ALA A 36 10.07 -6.75 -12.50
CA ALA A 36 10.02 -5.44 -11.84
C ALA A 36 10.99 -4.43 -12.48
N HIS A 37 12.16 -4.86 -12.93
CA HIS A 37 13.13 -4.00 -13.63
C HIS A 37 12.62 -3.56 -15.01
N THR A 38 11.98 -4.46 -15.77
CA THR A 38 11.34 -4.13 -17.06
C THR A 38 10.26 -3.08 -16.87
N ILE A 39 9.40 -3.23 -15.86
CA ILE A 39 8.37 -2.24 -15.55
C ILE A 39 8.99 -0.90 -15.13
N GLN A 40 10.04 -0.90 -14.29
CA GLN A 40 10.74 0.34 -13.93
C GLN A 40 11.39 1.02 -15.14
N ALA A 41 11.96 0.27 -16.08
CA ALA A 41 12.51 0.81 -17.32
C ALA A 41 11.42 1.46 -18.19
N THR A 42 10.29 0.77 -18.40
CA THR A 42 9.13 1.31 -19.11
C THR A 42 8.62 2.60 -18.46
N LEU A 43 8.50 2.63 -17.14
CA LEU A 43 8.10 3.82 -16.40
C LEU A 43 9.09 4.98 -16.59
N ALA A 44 10.40 4.70 -16.55
CA ALA A 44 11.45 5.71 -16.78
C ALA A 44 11.39 6.29 -18.19
N GLU A 45 11.15 5.48 -19.23
CA GLU A 45 10.96 5.92 -20.61
C GLU A 45 9.81 6.90 -20.76
N HIS A 46 8.74 6.73 -19.96
CA HIS A 46 7.59 7.63 -19.89
C HIS A 46 7.76 8.78 -18.89
N ARG A 47 8.99 9.02 -18.41
CA ARG A 47 9.32 10.09 -17.45
C ARG A 47 8.57 9.99 -16.12
N PHE A 48 8.14 8.78 -15.75
CA PHE A 48 7.60 8.52 -14.43
C PHE A 48 8.72 8.63 -13.38
N PRO A 49 8.48 9.19 -12.19
CA PRO A 49 9.50 9.36 -11.16
C PRO A 49 9.88 8.01 -10.53
N VAL A 50 10.90 7.36 -11.07
CA VAL A 50 11.51 6.13 -10.52
C VAL A 50 12.98 6.35 -10.20
N ALA A 51 13.50 5.60 -9.22
CA ALA A 51 14.94 5.56 -9.00
C ALA A 51 15.62 4.77 -10.13
N GLY A 52 16.61 5.38 -10.78
CA GLY A 52 17.32 4.74 -11.89
C GLY A 52 18.12 3.52 -11.43
N LEU A 53 17.87 2.37 -12.08
CA LEU A 53 18.68 1.16 -11.93
C LEU A 53 20.06 1.36 -12.53
N VAL A 54 21.08 0.81 -11.90
CA VAL A 54 22.47 0.83 -12.37
C VAL A 54 22.85 -0.56 -12.85
N SER A 55 23.20 -0.68 -14.13
CA SER A 55 23.65 -1.94 -14.71
C SER A 55 25.07 -2.29 -14.31
N THR A 56 25.38 -3.58 -14.27
CA THR A 56 26.75 -4.09 -14.20
C THR A 56 27.52 -3.78 -15.47
N THR A 57 28.82 -4.00 -15.48
CA THR A 57 29.67 -3.89 -16.70
C THR A 57 29.25 -4.85 -17.81
N GLU A 58 28.50 -5.89 -17.48
CA GLU A 58 27.96 -6.90 -18.42
C GLU A 58 26.51 -6.58 -18.85
N GLY A 59 25.96 -5.44 -18.40
CA GLY A 59 24.62 -4.98 -18.77
C GLY A 59 23.47 -5.55 -17.90
N SER A 60 23.75 -6.39 -16.89
CA SER A 60 22.73 -6.87 -15.97
C SER A 60 22.29 -5.83 -14.97
N THR A 61 21.00 -5.75 -14.65
CA THR A 61 20.42 -4.85 -13.64
C THR A 61 20.39 -5.45 -12.23
N LEU A 62 20.85 -6.68 -12.07
CA LEU A 62 20.97 -7.36 -10.79
C LEU A 62 22.26 -8.17 -10.70
N VAL A 63 22.68 -8.46 -9.49
CA VAL A 63 23.81 -9.35 -9.18
C VAL A 63 23.34 -10.44 -8.23
N GLN A 64 23.68 -11.68 -8.53
CA GLN A 64 23.48 -12.80 -7.62
C GLN A 64 24.80 -13.10 -6.88
N HIS A 65 24.77 -13.08 -5.55
CA HIS A 65 25.92 -13.37 -4.70
C HIS A 65 25.44 -14.13 -3.45
N ASP A 66 26.08 -15.24 -3.12
CA ASP A 66 25.75 -16.12 -1.99
C ASP A 66 24.25 -16.51 -1.94
N GLY A 67 23.68 -16.84 -3.10
CA GLY A 67 22.25 -17.21 -3.21
C GLY A 67 21.27 -16.06 -2.94
N ARG A 68 21.74 -14.81 -2.98
CA ARG A 68 20.93 -13.59 -2.78
C ARG A 68 21.02 -12.68 -3.99
N ILE A 69 19.95 -11.94 -4.24
CA ILE A 69 19.90 -10.93 -5.31
C ILE A 69 20.16 -9.56 -4.73
N TYR A 70 21.03 -8.83 -5.41
CA TYR A 70 21.38 -7.45 -5.12
C TYR A 70 21.06 -6.56 -6.33
N GLU A 71 20.59 -5.37 -6.04
CA GLU A 71 20.24 -4.33 -7.00
C GLU A 71 20.93 -3.03 -6.60
N LEU A 72 21.40 -2.28 -7.59
CA LEU A 72 22.00 -0.96 -7.37
C LEU A 72 21.13 0.11 -8.03
N PHE A 73 20.75 1.10 -7.25
CA PHE A 73 19.96 2.24 -7.70
C PHE A 73 20.76 3.53 -7.57
N ARG A 74 20.47 4.53 -8.40
CA ARG A 74 20.88 5.90 -8.15
C ARG A 74 20.24 6.38 -6.84
N PHE A 75 21.05 6.94 -5.94
CA PHE A 75 20.51 7.47 -4.69
C PHE A 75 19.75 8.77 -4.97
N ILE A 76 18.57 8.90 -4.40
CA ILE A 76 17.72 10.09 -4.52
C ILE A 76 17.56 10.70 -3.14
N THR A 77 18.00 11.96 -3.00
CA THR A 77 17.77 12.74 -1.77
C THR A 77 16.39 13.36 -1.83
N GLY A 78 15.50 12.89 -0.98
CA GLY A 78 14.12 13.37 -0.89
C GLY A 78 13.61 13.40 0.55
N LYS A 79 12.51 14.12 0.74
CA LYS A 79 11.78 14.21 2.02
C LYS A 79 10.74 13.10 2.09
N ARG A 80 10.33 12.76 3.30
CA ARG A 80 9.18 11.88 3.52
C ARG A 80 7.88 12.68 3.38
N PHE A 81 6.78 11.97 3.18
CA PHE A 81 5.43 12.52 3.21
C PHE A 81 5.21 13.39 4.46
N ASP A 82 4.84 14.64 4.26
CA ASP A 82 4.65 15.65 5.31
C ASP A 82 3.25 15.64 5.92
N LYS A 83 2.41 14.70 5.49
CA LYS A 83 0.99 14.55 5.90
C LYS A 83 0.08 15.69 5.42
N SER A 84 0.51 16.50 4.47
CA SER A 84 -0.31 17.56 3.87
C SER A 84 -1.27 17.01 2.81
N ASN A 85 -2.35 17.74 2.55
CA ASN A 85 -3.29 17.40 1.48
C ASN A 85 -2.68 17.59 0.08
N PRO A 86 -1.87 18.64 -0.20
CA PRO A 86 -1.16 18.75 -1.47
C PRO A 86 -0.26 17.54 -1.78
N ALA A 87 0.53 17.06 -0.81
CA ALA A 87 1.38 15.89 -1.01
C ALA A 87 0.55 14.58 -1.20
N ALA A 88 -0.60 14.47 -0.57
CA ALA A 88 -1.52 13.35 -0.79
C ALA A 88 -2.21 13.43 -2.16
N SER A 89 -2.61 14.62 -2.60
CA SER A 89 -3.14 14.88 -3.94
C SER A 89 -2.12 14.48 -5.01
N GLU A 90 -0.85 14.88 -4.82
CA GLU A 90 0.24 14.49 -5.70
C GLU A 90 0.41 12.95 -5.77
N ALA A 91 0.29 12.25 -4.65
CA ALA A 91 0.36 10.78 -4.64
C ALA A 91 -0.78 10.13 -5.42
N GLY A 92 -2.00 10.70 -5.40
CA GLY A 92 -3.12 10.27 -6.23
C GLY A 92 -2.86 10.53 -7.72
N ARG A 93 -2.36 11.72 -8.07
CA ARG A 93 -1.98 12.09 -9.45
C ARG A 93 -0.91 11.15 -10.02
N VAL A 94 0.13 10.87 -9.25
CA VAL A 94 1.23 10.00 -9.67
C VAL A 94 0.76 8.55 -9.81
N LEU A 95 -0.16 8.08 -8.95
CA LEU A 95 -0.78 6.75 -9.11
C LEU A 95 -1.60 6.67 -10.40
N ALA A 96 -2.37 7.70 -10.73
CA ALA A 96 -3.11 7.76 -12.00
C ALA A 96 -2.17 7.69 -13.21
N HIS A 97 -1.04 8.40 -13.15
CA HIS A 97 -0.01 8.34 -14.20
C HIS A 97 0.62 6.94 -14.30
N PHE A 98 0.96 6.31 -13.16
CA PHE A 98 1.45 4.93 -13.11
C PHE A 98 0.49 3.97 -13.81
N HIS A 99 -0.78 3.98 -13.42
CA HIS A 99 -1.80 3.14 -14.01
C HIS A 99 -2.02 3.44 -15.50
N SER A 100 -1.94 4.70 -15.92
CA SER A 100 -2.11 5.10 -17.32
C SER A 100 -0.99 4.57 -18.22
N ILE A 101 0.27 4.65 -17.76
CA ILE A 101 1.43 4.12 -18.51
C ILE A 101 1.29 2.61 -18.68
N LEU A 102 0.86 1.91 -17.64
CA LEU A 102 0.84 0.43 -17.60
C LEU A 102 -0.49 -0.18 -18.07
N LEU A 103 -1.50 0.63 -18.40
CA LEU A 103 -2.82 0.15 -18.84
C LEU A 103 -2.74 -0.79 -20.06
N SER A 104 -1.83 -0.51 -20.98
CA SER A 104 -1.60 -1.30 -22.19
C SER A 104 -0.41 -2.25 -22.11
N SER A 105 0.17 -2.42 -20.91
CA SER A 105 1.29 -3.34 -20.72
C SER A 105 0.86 -4.75 -21.07
N LYS A 106 1.63 -5.37 -21.97
CA LYS A 106 1.45 -6.77 -22.40
C LYS A 106 2.35 -7.72 -21.64
N GLU A 107 3.10 -7.21 -20.67
CA GLU A 107 3.99 -8.02 -19.86
C GLU A 107 3.17 -9.05 -19.07
N GLU A 108 3.45 -10.33 -19.26
CA GLU A 108 2.81 -11.38 -18.49
C GLU A 108 3.34 -11.37 -17.05
N PRO A 109 2.44 -11.38 -16.06
CA PRO A 109 2.87 -11.29 -14.67
C PRO A 109 3.54 -12.59 -14.23
N VAL A 110 4.78 -12.47 -13.80
CA VAL A 110 5.50 -13.53 -13.06
C VAL A 110 5.09 -13.53 -11.58
N VAL A 111 3.94 -12.94 -11.24
CA VAL A 111 3.60 -12.55 -9.87
C VAL A 111 2.42 -13.32 -9.31
N GLY A 112 2.53 -13.71 -8.04
CA GLY A 112 1.47 -14.41 -7.33
C GLY A 112 0.15 -13.62 -7.24
N SER A 113 -0.96 -14.36 -7.18
CA SER A 113 -2.35 -13.87 -7.21
C SER A 113 -2.89 -13.38 -5.85
N GLY A 114 -2.05 -12.93 -4.93
CA GLY A 114 -2.54 -12.50 -3.60
C GLY A 114 -3.10 -11.08 -3.63
N THR A 115 -4.33 -10.90 -3.18
CA THR A 115 -4.97 -9.59 -2.91
C THR A 115 -5.39 -9.53 -1.46
N PHE A 116 -5.63 -8.32 -0.91
CA PHE A 116 -6.27 -8.19 0.39
C PHE A 116 -7.78 -8.43 0.31
N HIS A 117 -8.39 -8.24 -0.87
CA HIS A 117 -9.79 -8.60 -1.08
C HIS A 117 -9.94 -10.12 -1.14
N HIS A 118 -10.90 -10.65 -0.37
CA HIS A 118 -11.20 -12.08 -0.26
C HIS A 118 -9.96 -12.97 -0.03
N SER A 119 -8.99 -12.47 0.76
CA SER A 119 -7.77 -13.23 1.05
C SER A 119 -8.09 -14.52 1.79
N GLN A 120 -7.82 -15.66 1.15
CA GLN A 120 -8.08 -17.00 1.72
C GLN A 120 -7.25 -17.29 2.98
N GLN A 121 -6.19 -16.50 3.25
CA GLN A 121 -5.36 -16.66 4.45
C GLN A 121 -6.00 -16.05 5.69
N ILE A 122 -6.88 -15.06 5.56
CA ILE A 122 -7.39 -14.30 6.72
C ILE A 122 -8.19 -15.13 7.69
N PRO A 123 -9.10 -16.06 7.29
CA PRO A 123 -9.79 -16.93 8.23
C PRO A 123 -8.84 -17.75 9.11
N GLU A 124 -7.80 -18.33 8.52
CA GLU A 124 -6.78 -19.12 9.25
C GLU A 124 -5.96 -18.24 10.19
N VAL A 125 -5.49 -17.09 9.69
CA VAL A 125 -4.70 -16.11 10.45
C VAL A 125 -5.49 -15.64 11.67
N LEU A 126 -6.73 -15.21 11.52
CA LEU A 126 -7.58 -14.78 12.62
C LEU A 126 -7.98 -15.93 13.55
N GLY A 127 -8.07 -17.17 13.04
CA GLY A 127 -8.33 -18.36 13.85
C GLY A 127 -7.18 -18.75 14.77
N SER A 128 -5.95 -18.39 14.42
CA SER A 128 -4.74 -18.79 15.16
C SER A 128 -3.95 -17.64 15.78
N ILE A 129 -4.31 -16.39 15.49
CA ILE A 129 -3.55 -15.21 15.94
C ILE A 129 -3.51 -15.10 17.49
N TYR A 130 -4.57 -15.49 18.19
CA TYR A 130 -4.59 -15.50 19.65
C TYR A 130 -3.51 -16.38 20.25
N GLN A 131 -3.26 -17.56 19.67
CA GLN A 131 -2.17 -18.46 20.10
C GLN A 131 -0.80 -17.85 19.87
N VAL A 132 -0.62 -17.09 18.79
CA VAL A 132 0.63 -16.36 18.54
C VAL A 132 0.82 -15.28 19.60
N LEU A 133 -0.22 -14.54 19.95
CA LEU A 133 -0.14 -13.50 20.98
C LEU A 133 0.21 -14.10 22.36
N THR A 134 -0.41 -15.19 22.78
CA THR A 134 -0.12 -15.87 24.07
C THR A 134 1.31 -16.39 24.15
N SER A 135 1.95 -16.65 23.03
CA SER A 135 3.36 -17.06 22.96
C SER A 135 4.35 -15.89 23.04
N ASN A 136 3.87 -14.65 22.89
CA ASN A 136 4.72 -13.45 22.78
C ASN A 136 4.42 -12.37 23.82
N GLU A 137 3.27 -12.44 24.51
CA GLU A 137 2.79 -11.40 25.42
C GLU A 137 2.21 -12.02 26.71
N ASP A 138 2.21 -11.26 27.81
CA ASP A 138 1.61 -11.66 29.05
C ASP A 138 0.08 -11.81 28.91
N VAL A 139 -0.49 -12.81 29.58
CA VAL A 139 -1.94 -13.11 29.53
C VAL A 139 -2.79 -11.91 29.94
N SER A 140 -2.33 -11.09 30.89
CA SER A 140 -3.02 -9.89 31.33
C SER A 140 -3.17 -8.83 30.22
N ALA A 141 -2.25 -8.78 29.26
CA ALA A 141 -2.35 -7.90 28.09
C ALA A 141 -3.41 -8.36 27.07
N LEU A 142 -3.88 -9.60 27.20
CA LEU A 142 -4.81 -10.24 26.27
C LEU A 142 -6.26 -10.27 26.75
N GLU A 143 -6.57 -9.59 27.86
CA GLU A 143 -7.95 -9.47 28.36
C GLU A 143 -8.85 -8.86 27.27
N GLY A 144 -9.99 -9.50 26.94
CA GLY A 144 -10.92 -9.06 25.89
C GLY A 144 -10.40 -9.20 24.45
N MET A 145 -9.23 -9.84 24.22
CA MET A 145 -8.62 -9.93 22.88
C MET A 145 -9.44 -10.82 21.93
N ASN A 146 -10.13 -11.82 22.42
CA ASN A 146 -11.02 -12.63 21.59
C ASN A 146 -12.15 -11.78 20.99
N ASP A 147 -12.74 -10.88 21.76
CA ASP A 147 -13.81 -9.99 21.28
C ASP A 147 -13.25 -9.03 20.20
N THR A 148 -12.03 -8.51 20.41
CA THR A 148 -11.32 -7.69 19.42
C THR A 148 -11.09 -8.48 18.12
N ILE A 149 -10.63 -9.73 18.20
CA ILE A 149 -10.37 -10.57 17.02
C ILE A 149 -11.67 -10.88 16.28
N GLU A 150 -12.74 -11.23 17.00
CA GLU A 150 -14.05 -11.50 16.39
C GLU A 150 -14.66 -10.23 15.75
N TYR A 151 -14.50 -9.07 16.37
CA TYR A 151 -14.91 -7.80 15.75
C TYR A 151 -14.15 -7.52 14.44
N ILE A 152 -12.84 -7.75 14.43
CA ILE A 152 -12.01 -7.60 13.22
C ILE A 152 -12.46 -8.60 12.14
N ARG A 153 -12.73 -9.86 12.50
CA ARG A 153 -13.24 -10.89 11.60
C ARG A 153 -14.54 -10.48 10.96
N ALA A 154 -15.53 -10.10 11.77
CA ALA A 154 -16.86 -9.71 11.30
C ALA A 154 -16.81 -8.51 10.33
N ASN A 155 -15.93 -7.54 10.61
CA ASN A 155 -15.73 -6.39 9.70
C ASN A 155 -15.10 -6.84 8.37
N TYR A 156 -14.10 -7.73 8.40
CA TYR A 156 -13.50 -8.27 7.18
C TYR A 156 -14.52 -8.98 6.29
N GLU A 157 -15.29 -9.90 6.86
CA GLU A 157 -16.31 -10.68 6.16
C GLU A 157 -17.44 -9.77 5.61
N THR A 158 -17.86 -8.80 6.41
CA THR A 158 -18.90 -7.84 5.99
C THR A 158 -18.43 -7.02 4.79
N SER A 159 -17.21 -6.47 4.84
CA SER A 159 -16.64 -5.67 3.76
C SER A 159 -16.41 -6.51 2.50
N ALA A 160 -15.86 -7.72 2.64
CA ALA A 160 -15.67 -8.64 1.52
C ALA A 160 -16.99 -8.95 0.79
N ASN A 161 -18.05 -9.24 1.55
CA ASN A 161 -19.38 -9.51 0.97
C ASN A 161 -19.97 -8.28 0.26
N LYS A 162 -19.80 -7.07 0.81
CA LYS A 162 -20.27 -5.83 0.17
C LYS A 162 -19.54 -5.58 -1.15
N ILE A 163 -18.22 -5.73 -1.18
CA ILE A 163 -17.41 -5.55 -2.39
C ILE A 163 -17.85 -6.54 -3.47
N GLN A 164 -18.04 -7.81 -3.10
CA GLN A 164 -18.51 -8.84 -4.04
C GLN A 164 -19.86 -8.48 -4.67
N ASN A 165 -20.78 -7.92 -3.88
CA ASN A 165 -22.09 -7.47 -4.35
C ASN A 165 -22.02 -6.21 -5.26
N LEU A 166 -20.90 -5.50 -5.29
CA LEU A 166 -20.63 -4.38 -6.18
C LEU A 166 -19.96 -4.80 -7.50
N GLU A 167 -20.10 -6.07 -7.88
CA GLU A 167 -19.60 -6.62 -9.14
C GLU A 167 -18.07 -6.61 -9.26
N TRP A 168 -17.37 -6.93 -8.18
CA TRP A 168 -15.90 -7.04 -8.16
C TRP A 168 -15.33 -7.84 -9.31
N ASP A 169 -15.94 -8.99 -9.65
CA ASP A 169 -15.47 -9.90 -10.69
C ASP A 169 -15.62 -9.31 -12.11
N SER A 170 -16.38 -8.23 -12.27
CA SER A 170 -16.50 -7.50 -13.55
C SER A 170 -15.36 -6.50 -13.77
N LEU A 171 -14.59 -6.17 -12.73
CA LEU A 171 -13.47 -5.24 -12.83
C LEU A 171 -12.29 -5.92 -13.54
N GLY A 172 -11.88 -5.37 -14.66
CA GLY A 172 -10.71 -5.84 -15.39
C GLY A 172 -9.41 -5.67 -14.57
N PRO A 173 -8.55 -6.69 -14.50
CA PRO A 173 -7.24 -6.54 -13.86
C PRO A 173 -6.30 -5.72 -14.75
N GLN A 174 -5.45 -4.92 -14.12
CA GLN A 174 -4.30 -4.27 -14.73
C GLN A 174 -3.09 -4.40 -13.80
N LEU A 175 -1.92 -3.99 -14.28
CA LEU A 175 -0.74 -3.97 -13.43
C LEU A 175 -0.89 -2.86 -12.36
N VAL A 176 -0.81 -3.26 -11.09
CA VAL A 176 -0.86 -2.38 -9.93
C VAL A 176 0.47 -2.42 -9.18
N HIS A 177 0.77 -1.37 -8.41
CA HIS A 177 1.98 -1.32 -7.57
C HIS A 177 1.90 -2.35 -6.43
N GLY A 178 0.72 -2.53 -5.84
CA GLY A 178 0.42 -3.50 -4.79
C GLY A 178 0.95 -3.13 -3.40
N ASP A 179 1.61 -1.96 -3.27
CA ASP A 179 2.15 -1.44 -2.00
C ASP A 179 2.24 0.11 -2.06
N TRP A 180 1.11 0.77 -2.43
CA TRP A 180 1.06 2.22 -2.61
C TRP A 180 0.88 2.94 -1.28
N HIS A 181 1.99 3.33 -0.66
CA HIS A 181 1.97 3.98 0.65
C HIS A 181 3.07 5.06 0.80
N PRO A 182 2.94 5.98 1.77
CA PRO A 182 3.87 7.10 1.94
C PRO A 182 5.35 6.71 2.12
N GLY A 183 5.62 5.51 2.62
CA GLY A 183 6.98 5.01 2.83
C GLY A 183 7.72 4.69 1.54
N ASN A 184 7.00 4.48 0.45
CA ASN A 184 7.53 4.16 -0.88
C ASN A 184 7.66 5.40 -1.78
N MET A 185 7.55 6.61 -1.21
CA MET A 185 7.63 7.86 -1.96
C MET A 185 8.62 8.83 -1.36
N LEU A 186 9.39 9.48 -2.24
CA LEU A 186 10.29 10.56 -1.91
C LEU A 186 9.76 11.86 -2.51
N TYR A 187 9.75 12.92 -1.70
CA TYR A 187 9.22 14.22 -2.07
C TYR A 187 10.31 15.29 -2.13
N ALA A 188 10.16 16.22 -3.06
CA ALA A 188 10.75 17.55 -3.01
C ALA A 188 9.57 18.53 -2.88
N ASP A 189 9.47 19.20 -1.74
CA ASP A 189 8.28 19.92 -1.30
C ASP A 189 7.03 19.02 -1.36
N SER A 190 6.00 19.35 -2.13
CA SER A 190 4.81 18.50 -2.27
C SER A 190 4.84 17.61 -3.52
N GLU A 191 5.90 17.65 -4.35
CA GLU A 191 6.04 16.86 -5.57
C GLU A 191 6.74 15.54 -5.29
N ILE A 192 6.26 14.44 -5.87
CA ILE A 192 6.93 13.14 -5.82
C ILE A 192 8.05 13.10 -6.85
N ILE A 193 9.28 12.98 -6.35
CA ILE A 193 10.50 12.88 -7.17
C ILE A 193 10.96 11.43 -7.37
N ALA A 194 10.46 10.49 -6.55
CA ALA A 194 10.67 9.06 -6.79
C ALA A 194 9.60 8.21 -6.11
N VAL A 195 9.11 7.23 -6.84
CA VAL A 195 8.40 6.04 -6.33
C VAL A 195 9.42 4.90 -6.28
N ILE A 196 9.41 4.13 -5.19
CA ILE A 196 10.37 3.06 -4.93
C ILE A 196 9.65 1.78 -4.49
N ASP A 197 10.38 0.66 -4.49
CA ASP A 197 9.95 -0.63 -3.94
C ASP A 197 8.85 -1.31 -4.78
N PHE A 198 9.19 -1.66 -6.02
CA PHE A 198 8.34 -2.37 -6.98
C PHE A 198 8.28 -3.89 -6.75
N ASP A 199 8.55 -4.35 -5.53
CA ASP A 199 8.58 -5.79 -5.19
C ASP A 199 7.18 -6.44 -5.13
N SER A 200 6.13 -5.60 -5.06
CA SER A 200 4.74 -6.01 -4.86
C SER A 200 3.87 -5.92 -6.12
N LEU A 201 4.47 -5.61 -7.28
CA LEU A 201 3.75 -5.55 -8.56
C LEU A 201 2.90 -6.80 -8.79
N ARG A 202 1.64 -6.62 -9.21
CA ARG A 202 0.70 -7.71 -9.50
C ARG A 202 -0.42 -7.26 -10.41
N PHE A 203 -1.19 -8.21 -10.95
CA PHE A 203 -2.38 -7.93 -11.75
C PHE A 203 -3.62 -8.01 -10.87
N LEU A 204 -4.25 -6.86 -10.63
CA LEU A 204 -5.47 -6.71 -9.83
C LEU A 204 -6.32 -5.57 -10.42
N PRO A 205 -7.60 -5.45 -10.05
CA PRO A 205 -8.35 -4.24 -10.29
C PRO A 205 -7.63 -3.02 -9.68
N ARG A 206 -7.51 -1.94 -10.47
CA ARG A 206 -6.79 -0.71 -10.08
C ARG A 206 -7.25 -0.10 -8.76
N ILE A 207 -8.52 -0.34 -8.44
CA ILE A 207 -9.14 0.19 -7.23
C ILE A 207 -8.46 -0.33 -5.95
N THR A 208 -7.72 -1.44 -6.01
CA THR A 208 -6.93 -1.96 -4.89
C THR A 208 -5.83 -0.99 -4.47
N ASP A 209 -5.07 -0.44 -5.43
CA ASP A 209 -4.05 0.58 -5.14
C ASP A 209 -4.68 1.90 -4.69
N VAL A 210 -5.82 2.28 -5.28
CA VAL A 210 -6.52 3.51 -4.90
C VAL A 210 -7.01 3.44 -3.46
N ALA A 211 -7.64 2.32 -3.08
CA ALA A 211 -8.12 2.12 -1.72
C ALA A 211 -6.97 2.02 -0.70
N ASN A 212 -5.89 1.29 -1.06
CA ASN A 212 -4.70 1.23 -0.20
C ASN A 212 -4.05 2.61 -0.05
N GLY A 213 -3.90 3.37 -1.12
CA GLY A 213 -3.41 4.74 -1.06
C GLY A 213 -4.29 5.63 -0.18
N ALA A 214 -5.62 5.62 -0.37
CA ALA A 214 -6.56 6.37 0.45
C ALA A 214 -6.42 6.03 1.94
N LEU A 215 -6.29 4.74 2.29
CA LEU A 215 -6.01 4.27 3.64
C LEU A 215 -4.70 4.82 4.17
N GLN A 216 -3.59 4.52 3.51
CA GLN A 216 -2.25 4.72 4.00
C GLN A 216 -1.86 6.21 4.13
N PHE A 217 -2.26 7.05 3.15
CA PHE A 217 -2.01 8.48 3.19
C PHE A 217 -2.86 9.21 4.24
N SER A 218 -4.06 8.71 4.54
CA SER A 218 -4.96 9.34 5.50
C SER A 218 -4.78 8.86 6.96
N MET A 219 -4.05 7.76 7.16
CA MET A 219 -3.91 7.15 8.48
C MET A 219 -3.23 8.09 9.49
N ARG A 220 -3.80 8.18 10.68
CA ARG A 220 -3.22 8.91 11.81
C ARG A 220 -2.39 7.94 12.63
N MET A 221 -1.08 7.98 12.43
CA MET A 221 -0.11 7.20 13.20
C MET A 221 0.95 8.12 13.79
N GLY A 222 1.40 7.78 14.99
CA GLY A 222 2.52 8.42 15.69
C GLY A 222 3.77 7.51 15.69
N THR A 223 4.59 7.64 16.72
CA THR A 223 5.79 6.80 16.90
C THR A 223 5.43 5.51 17.66
N ALA A 224 6.23 4.46 17.47
CA ALA A 224 6.02 3.18 18.15
C ALA A 224 6.18 3.27 19.68
N GLU A 225 6.87 4.31 20.16
CA GLU A 225 7.10 4.57 21.59
C GLU A 225 5.87 5.16 22.29
N ASN A 226 4.92 5.73 21.55
CA ASN A 226 3.72 6.36 22.09
C ASN A 226 2.47 6.01 21.28
N VAL A 227 2.08 4.73 21.31
CA VAL A 227 0.93 4.20 20.57
C VAL A 227 -0.38 4.80 21.04
N ASP A 228 -0.51 5.14 22.32
CA ASP A 228 -1.72 5.72 22.90
C ASP A 228 -2.04 7.11 22.32
N SER A 229 -1.03 7.81 21.79
CA SER A 229 -1.22 9.09 21.09
C SER A 229 -1.66 8.95 19.64
N TRP A 230 -1.76 7.73 19.11
CA TRP A 230 -2.18 7.54 17.74
C TRP A 230 -3.67 7.85 17.59
N GLY A 231 -4.00 8.70 16.63
CA GLY A 231 -5.38 9.05 16.36
C GLY A 231 -6.21 7.84 15.93
N GLU A 232 -7.39 7.70 16.48
CA GLU A 232 -8.32 6.60 16.17
C GLU A 232 -8.79 6.63 14.71
N GLY A 233 -8.89 7.81 14.11
CA GLY A 233 -9.49 8.00 12.80
C GLY A 233 -8.51 8.21 11.66
N PHE A 234 -9.10 8.60 10.54
CA PHE A 234 -8.43 8.97 9.29
C PHE A 234 -8.63 10.45 9.00
N ARG A 235 -7.76 11.02 8.16
CA ARG A 235 -7.90 12.40 7.68
C ARG A 235 -8.81 12.43 6.46
N GLY A 236 -10.09 12.76 6.63
CA GLY A 236 -11.10 12.74 5.56
C GLY A 236 -10.72 13.62 4.35
N HIS A 237 -10.21 14.83 4.58
CA HIS A 237 -9.72 15.69 3.47
C HIS A 237 -8.52 15.10 2.73
N THR A 238 -7.71 14.28 3.38
CA THR A 238 -6.58 13.59 2.73
C THR A 238 -7.10 12.47 1.84
N ILE A 239 -8.11 11.70 2.27
CA ILE A 239 -8.81 10.70 1.44
C ILE A 239 -9.37 11.41 0.19
N GLN A 240 -10.11 12.48 0.40
CA GLN A 240 -10.70 13.27 -0.67
C GLN A 240 -9.65 13.75 -1.67
N SER A 241 -8.60 14.43 -1.20
CA SER A 241 -7.55 14.99 -2.05
C SER A 241 -6.85 13.91 -2.87
N PHE A 242 -6.56 12.75 -2.27
CA PHE A 242 -5.91 11.64 -2.95
C PHE A 242 -6.81 11.04 -4.03
N VAL A 243 -8.06 10.67 -3.69
CA VAL A 243 -8.96 9.97 -4.63
C VAL A 243 -9.42 10.89 -5.75
N GLN A 244 -9.74 12.15 -5.45
CA GLN A 244 -10.15 13.12 -6.48
C GLN A 244 -9.01 13.43 -7.45
N ALA A 245 -7.76 13.54 -6.96
CA ALA A 245 -6.61 13.73 -7.85
C ALA A 245 -6.36 12.50 -8.71
N TYR A 246 -6.46 11.29 -8.15
CA TYR A 246 -6.40 10.07 -8.95
C TYR A 246 -7.45 10.08 -10.06
N ASP A 247 -8.69 10.34 -9.73
CA ASP A 247 -9.82 10.35 -10.67
C ASP A 247 -9.65 11.40 -11.77
N GLN A 248 -9.25 12.61 -11.39
CA GLN A 248 -9.02 13.73 -12.31
C GLN A 248 -7.91 13.46 -13.33
N PHE A 249 -6.84 12.80 -12.93
CA PHE A 249 -5.67 12.54 -13.78
C PHE A 249 -5.65 11.15 -14.42
N SER A 250 -6.61 10.30 -14.10
CA SER A 250 -6.75 8.99 -14.72
C SER A 250 -7.27 9.09 -16.17
N GLN A 251 -6.70 8.29 -17.08
CA GLN A 251 -7.22 8.18 -18.45
C GLN A 251 -8.66 7.70 -18.50
N VAL A 252 -9.03 6.84 -17.55
CA VAL A 252 -10.40 6.35 -17.37
C VAL A 252 -10.83 6.74 -15.98
N PRO A 253 -11.79 7.66 -15.81
CA PRO A 253 -12.33 8.02 -14.50
C PRO A 253 -12.82 6.79 -13.73
N LEU A 254 -12.83 6.88 -12.40
CA LEU A 254 -13.40 5.82 -11.57
C LEU A 254 -14.90 5.66 -11.84
N PHE A 255 -15.35 4.43 -11.96
CA PHE A 255 -16.77 4.12 -12.01
C PHE A 255 -17.44 4.35 -10.65
N ALA A 256 -18.75 4.54 -10.63
CA ALA A 256 -19.50 4.70 -9.39
C ALA A 256 -19.34 3.47 -8.46
N SER A 257 -19.34 2.27 -9.04
CA SER A 257 -19.09 1.02 -8.31
C SER A 257 -17.68 0.97 -7.70
N GLU A 258 -16.64 1.40 -8.44
CA GLU A 258 -15.28 1.49 -7.90
C GLU A 258 -15.19 2.44 -6.70
N ARG A 259 -15.81 3.65 -6.79
CA ARG A 259 -15.85 4.58 -5.65
C ARG A 259 -16.59 4.00 -4.45
N ALA A 260 -17.70 3.29 -4.69
CA ALA A 260 -18.46 2.65 -3.62
C ALA A 260 -17.68 1.56 -2.89
N MET A 261 -16.74 0.88 -3.56
CA MET A 261 -15.88 -0.15 -2.97
C MET A 261 -14.76 0.43 -2.08
N ILE A 262 -14.34 1.67 -2.26
CA ILE A 262 -13.14 2.23 -1.58
C ILE A 262 -13.19 2.05 -0.05
N PRO A 263 -14.27 2.44 0.67
CA PRO A 263 -14.26 2.31 2.13
C PRO A 263 -14.14 0.86 2.61
N ASP A 264 -14.83 -0.07 1.96
CA ASP A 264 -14.78 -1.48 2.32
C ASP A 264 -13.42 -2.12 1.96
N LEU A 265 -12.80 -1.74 0.84
CA LEU A 265 -11.43 -2.13 0.51
C LEU A 265 -10.40 -1.54 1.49
N MET A 266 -10.63 -0.32 2.01
CA MET A 266 -9.79 0.24 3.08
C MET A 266 -9.88 -0.59 4.37
N VAL A 267 -11.05 -1.12 4.72
CA VAL A 267 -11.24 -2.04 5.85
C VAL A 267 -10.42 -3.31 5.64
N GLU A 268 -10.60 -3.97 4.49
CA GLU A 268 -9.88 -5.19 4.20
C GLU A 268 -8.35 -4.98 4.19
N ALA A 269 -7.86 -3.91 3.54
CA ALA A 269 -6.44 -3.58 3.51
C ALA A 269 -5.88 -3.33 4.92
N LEU A 270 -6.59 -2.55 5.76
CA LEU A 270 -6.19 -2.30 7.14
C LEU A 270 -6.05 -3.60 7.93
N ILE A 271 -7.00 -4.50 7.78
CA ILE A 271 -7.00 -5.78 8.49
C ILE A 271 -5.87 -6.67 7.99
N VAL A 272 -5.79 -6.92 6.69
CA VAL A 272 -4.80 -7.82 6.08
C VAL A 272 -3.37 -7.37 6.37
N GLU A 273 -3.08 -6.08 6.17
CA GLU A 273 -1.75 -5.52 6.40
C GLU A 273 -1.35 -5.48 7.89
N SER A 274 -2.33 -5.55 8.79
CA SER A 274 -2.09 -5.60 10.23
C SER A 274 -1.95 -7.02 10.75
N VAL A 275 -2.92 -7.90 10.44
CA VAL A 275 -3.00 -9.22 11.09
C VAL A 275 -1.94 -10.20 10.58
N ILE A 276 -1.57 -10.14 9.29
CA ILE A 276 -0.55 -11.04 8.73
C ILE A 276 0.84 -10.83 9.36
N PRO A 277 1.38 -9.61 9.49
CA PRO A 277 2.64 -9.39 10.20
C PRO A 277 2.60 -9.81 11.66
N ILE A 278 1.49 -9.53 12.37
CA ILE A 278 1.32 -9.91 13.78
C ILE A 278 1.29 -11.42 13.91
N TRP A 279 0.53 -12.12 13.07
CA TRP A 279 0.49 -13.58 13.06
C TRP A 279 1.87 -14.21 12.83
N LYS A 280 2.69 -13.61 11.95
CA LYS A 280 4.04 -14.10 11.65
C LYS A 280 5.08 -13.84 12.74
N THR A 281 4.91 -12.80 13.55
CA THR A 281 5.98 -12.30 14.44
C THR A 281 5.54 -11.95 15.85
N GLY A 282 4.24 -12.03 16.18
CA GLY A 282 3.67 -11.57 17.44
C GLY A 282 3.58 -10.05 17.58
N SER A 283 4.02 -9.27 16.55
CA SER A 283 4.11 -7.81 16.67
C SER A 283 3.91 -7.12 15.31
N PHE A 284 3.53 -5.86 15.35
CA PHE A 284 3.56 -4.97 14.19
C PHE A 284 4.75 -4.01 14.31
N GLY A 285 5.84 -4.37 13.65
CA GLY A 285 7.09 -3.63 13.77
C GLY A 285 7.66 -3.69 15.19
N ARG A 286 7.57 -2.57 15.94
CA ARG A 286 8.01 -2.49 17.36
C ARG A 286 6.84 -2.47 18.34
N VAL A 287 5.61 -2.51 17.85
CA VAL A 287 4.39 -2.47 18.65
C VAL A 287 3.93 -3.90 18.93
N ALA A 288 3.58 -4.20 20.17
CA ALA A 288 3.01 -5.49 20.56
C ALA A 288 1.74 -5.79 19.75
N GLY A 289 1.54 -7.04 19.40
CA GLY A 289 0.44 -7.46 18.52
C GLY A 289 -0.93 -7.12 19.10
N SER A 290 -1.14 -7.38 20.39
CA SER A 290 -2.39 -7.06 21.09
C SER A 290 -2.70 -5.56 21.06
N THR A 291 -1.71 -4.72 21.34
CA THR A 291 -1.84 -3.25 21.30
C THR A 291 -2.22 -2.78 19.90
N PHE A 292 -1.58 -3.35 18.87
CA PHE A 292 -1.88 -2.95 17.49
C PHE A 292 -3.25 -3.43 17.03
N LEU A 293 -3.70 -4.65 17.40
CA LEU A 293 -5.04 -5.13 17.08
C LEU A 293 -6.14 -4.26 17.72
N ARG A 294 -5.95 -3.80 18.97
CA ARG A 294 -6.88 -2.83 19.60
C ARG A 294 -6.92 -1.50 18.83
N LEU A 295 -5.79 -1.06 18.29
CA LEU A 295 -5.75 0.12 17.43
C LEU A 295 -6.52 -0.10 16.13
N VAL A 296 -6.37 -1.28 15.50
CA VAL A 296 -7.15 -1.66 14.32
C VAL A 296 -8.65 -1.62 14.64
N GLU A 297 -9.07 -2.24 15.74
CA GLU A 297 -10.46 -2.20 16.20
C GLU A 297 -10.98 -0.77 16.37
N LYS A 298 -10.21 0.11 17.03
CA LYS A 298 -10.58 1.54 17.19
C LYS A 298 -10.74 2.23 15.83
N LYS A 299 -9.87 1.96 14.87
CA LYS A 299 -9.96 2.52 13.52
C LYS A 299 -11.17 2.02 12.74
N LEU A 300 -11.51 0.74 12.88
CA LEU A 300 -12.71 0.16 12.29
C LEU A 300 -13.98 0.79 12.90
N LYS A 301 -14.07 0.88 14.24
CA LYS A 301 -15.17 1.55 14.94
C LYS A 301 -15.31 3.03 14.56
N TRP A 302 -14.21 3.70 14.23
CA TRP A 302 -14.26 5.07 13.73
C TRP A 302 -14.77 5.15 12.29
N LEU A 303 -14.35 4.22 11.42
CA LEU A 303 -14.67 4.23 9.99
C LEU A 303 -16.11 3.78 9.72
N GLU A 304 -16.59 2.73 10.39
CA GLU A 304 -17.88 2.08 10.16
C GLU A 304 -19.07 3.07 10.03
N PRO A 305 -19.32 4.00 10.99
CA PRO A 305 -20.42 4.96 10.86
C PRO A 305 -20.15 6.07 9.84
N ARG A 306 -19.00 6.10 9.20
CA ARG A 306 -18.54 7.15 8.28
C ARG A 306 -18.34 6.65 6.85
N MET A 307 -18.61 5.37 6.57
CA MET A 307 -18.44 4.75 5.25
C MET A 307 -19.13 5.57 4.16
N GLN A 308 -20.42 5.90 4.35
CA GLN A 308 -21.17 6.69 3.38
C GLN A 308 -20.56 8.09 3.18
N ARG A 309 -20.13 8.75 4.27
CA ARG A 309 -19.46 10.05 4.16
C ARG A 309 -18.14 9.99 3.39
N VAL A 310 -17.40 8.88 3.48
CA VAL A 310 -16.21 8.69 2.65
C VAL A 310 -16.61 8.64 1.18
N ILE A 311 -17.65 7.88 0.82
CA ILE A 311 -18.16 7.81 -0.55
C ILE A 311 -18.60 9.20 -1.04
N ASP A 312 -19.31 9.95 -0.22
CA ASP A 312 -19.83 11.27 -0.59
C ASP A 312 -18.71 12.27 -0.90
N VAL A 313 -17.64 12.32 -0.06
CA VAL A 313 -16.56 13.29 -0.24
C VAL A 313 -15.60 12.96 -1.39
N ILE A 314 -15.58 11.72 -1.86
CA ILE A 314 -14.74 11.30 -3.00
C ILE A 314 -15.47 11.34 -4.34
N GLN A 315 -16.75 11.76 -4.36
CA GLN A 315 -17.44 12.01 -5.63
C GLN A 315 -16.70 13.10 -6.42
N PRO A 316 -16.74 13.07 -7.76
CA PRO A 316 -16.22 14.16 -8.56
C PRO A 316 -16.96 15.46 -8.18
N PRO A 317 -16.30 16.62 -8.24
CA PRO A 317 -16.98 17.88 -8.05
C PRO A 317 -18.11 17.96 -9.08
N LEU A 318 -19.29 18.40 -8.64
CA LEU A 318 -20.42 18.60 -9.54
C LEU A 318 -19.94 19.50 -10.69
N SER A 319 -20.02 19.01 -11.92
CA SER A 319 -19.73 19.81 -13.10
C SER A 319 -20.70 20.99 -13.08
N GLY A 320 -20.17 22.23 -13.11
CA GLY A 320 -20.93 23.46 -12.90
C GLY A 320 -21.89 23.82 -14.05
N GLU A 321 -22.69 22.87 -14.53
CA GLU A 321 -23.74 23.10 -15.54
C GLU A 321 -25.14 23.33 -14.94
N ASP A 322 -25.34 23.20 -13.64
CA ASP A 322 -26.64 23.46 -12.97
C ASP A 322 -26.73 24.84 -12.29
N SER A 323 -25.88 25.81 -12.65
CA SER A 323 -25.98 27.18 -12.11
C SER A 323 -26.82 28.14 -12.96
N PHE A 324 -27.61 27.62 -13.88
CA PHE A 324 -28.59 28.41 -14.64
C PHE A 324 -29.98 27.77 -14.57
N ALA A 325 -30.63 27.87 -13.44
CA ALA A 325 -32.09 27.78 -13.32
C ALA A 325 -32.58 28.77 -12.26
#